data_8983211172bedcc9480fe98babb22422
#
_entry.id   8983211172bedcc9480fe98babb22422
#
_cell.length_a   1.000
_cell.length_b   1.000
_cell.length_c   1.000
_cell.angle_alpha   90.00
_cell.angle_beta   90.00
_cell.angle_gamma   90.00
#
_symmetry.space_group_name_H-M   'P 1'
#
loop_
_entity.id
_entity.type
_entity.pdbx_description
1 polymer ?
#
loop_
_entity_poly.entity_id
_entity_poly.type
_entity_poly.pdbx_seq_one_letter_code
_entity_poly.pdbx_strand_id
1 'polypeptide(L)'
;LALLEMLACGTTSFSDMYFFPWEAAELVEQCGVKANLCYPVQAFDPAEPYEKNESARKLERFYRDWHHAAEGRIRVDGCLHAEYTCNPHVAAGTAAWCRQNGVRMHIHLSETKSEHDTCIEKYGKTPAAWMNDLGVFDVPCAAAHCVWVTAEDRALLREKNVSVIHNPTSNMKLGSGFAPVPELLAEGINVALGTDGAASNNNLNMLEELHLAAILHNGYRHDAAILPAAQVLDMATINGAKLQGRDDTGAIEAGKRADIMAIDLSAPHLVPHLDTA
;
A
#
# COMPACT_ATOMS: atom_id res chain seq x y z
N LEU A 1 14.57 9.22 11.41
CA LEU A 1 13.47 10.14 11.77
C LEU A 1 12.11 9.54 11.40
N ALA A 2 11.90 9.04 10.18
CA ALA A 2 10.63 8.46 9.74
C ALA A 2 10.10 7.35 10.68
N LEU A 3 10.95 6.39 11.06
CA LEU A 3 10.57 5.32 12.00
C LEU A 3 10.19 5.87 13.38
N LEU A 4 10.88 6.91 13.85
CA LEU A 4 10.56 7.55 15.13
C LEU A 4 9.17 8.20 15.09
N GLU A 5 8.87 8.91 14.00
CA GLU A 5 7.56 9.53 13.79
C GLU A 5 6.46 8.48 13.69
N MET A 6 6.63 7.45 12.85
CA MET A 6 5.68 6.35 12.72
C MET A 6 5.39 5.66 14.05
N LEU A 7 6.43 5.34 14.84
CA LEU A 7 6.27 4.73 16.16
C LEU A 7 5.55 5.66 17.15
N ALA A 8 5.87 6.95 17.14
CA ALA A 8 5.19 7.94 17.98
C ALA A 8 3.69 8.08 17.62
N CYS A 9 3.31 7.80 16.38
CA CYS A 9 1.93 7.80 15.90
C CYS A 9 1.28 6.41 15.91
N GLY A 10 1.92 5.41 16.52
CA GLY A 10 1.35 4.08 16.74
C GLY A 10 1.51 3.09 15.60
N THR A 11 2.28 3.39 14.56
CA THR A 11 2.56 2.46 13.47
C THR A 11 3.53 1.37 13.93
N THR A 12 3.10 0.12 13.93
CA THR A 12 3.90 -1.04 14.35
C THR A 12 4.38 -1.89 13.18
N SER A 13 3.76 -1.71 12.01
CA SER A 13 4.11 -2.38 10.75
C SER A 13 3.81 -1.47 9.57
N PHE A 14 4.67 -1.47 8.55
CA PHE A 14 4.47 -0.65 7.36
C PHE A 14 4.93 -1.37 6.09
N SER A 15 4.48 -0.90 4.92
CA SER A 15 5.01 -1.26 3.61
C SER A 15 5.68 -0.04 3.02
N ASP A 16 6.86 -0.20 2.41
CA ASP A 16 7.63 0.88 1.84
C ASP A 16 8.20 0.52 0.46
N MET A 17 8.06 1.44 -0.48
CA MET A 17 8.60 1.38 -1.82
C MET A 17 9.54 2.56 -2.03
N TYR A 18 10.85 2.36 -1.80
CA TYR A 18 11.82 3.45 -1.94
C TYR A 18 13.21 2.96 -2.40
N PHE A 19 14.06 3.91 -2.79
CA PHE A 19 15.37 3.63 -3.39
C PHE A 19 16.46 3.24 -2.40
N PHE A 20 16.22 3.37 -1.09
CA PHE A 20 17.18 3.08 -0.01
C PHE A 20 16.68 1.96 0.92
N PRO A 21 16.27 0.79 0.38
CA PRO A 21 15.67 -0.25 1.21
C PRO A 21 16.68 -0.96 2.12
N TRP A 22 17.98 -0.97 1.79
CA TRP A 22 19.02 -1.56 2.66
C TRP A 22 19.15 -0.77 3.95
N GLU A 23 19.26 0.56 3.86
CA GLU A 23 19.32 1.45 5.02
C GLU A 23 18.04 1.40 5.85
N ALA A 24 16.89 1.30 5.18
CA ALA A 24 15.61 1.11 5.86
C ALA A 24 15.56 -0.23 6.61
N ALA A 25 16.03 -1.33 6.00
CA ALA A 25 16.05 -2.65 6.60
C ALA A 25 16.94 -2.71 7.86
N GLU A 26 18.14 -2.13 7.83
CA GLU A 26 19.03 -2.03 8.99
C GLU A 26 18.35 -1.30 10.16
N LEU A 27 17.66 -0.20 9.89
CA LEU A 27 16.93 0.56 10.92
C LEU A 27 15.70 -0.18 11.43
N VAL A 28 14.96 -0.87 10.57
CA VAL A 28 13.82 -1.72 10.94
C VAL A 28 14.26 -2.84 11.86
N GLU A 29 15.40 -3.49 11.56
CA GLU A 29 15.98 -4.51 12.42
C GLU A 29 16.29 -3.97 13.82
N GLN A 30 16.94 -2.80 13.90
CA GLN A 30 17.31 -2.15 15.15
C GLN A 30 16.11 -1.66 15.97
N CYS A 31 15.09 -1.08 15.30
CA CYS A 31 13.91 -0.51 15.98
C CYS A 31 12.88 -1.56 16.41
N GLY A 32 12.94 -2.77 15.89
CA GLY A 32 12.02 -3.84 16.26
C GLY A 32 10.64 -3.81 15.58
N VAL A 33 10.36 -2.85 14.72
CA VAL A 33 9.12 -2.78 13.93
C VAL A 33 9.07 -3.86 12.85
N LYS A 34 7.89 -4.07 12.27
CA LYS A 34 7.72 -4.93 11.09
C LYS A 34 7.67 -4.11 9.83
N ALA A 35 8.22 -4.63 8.74
CA ALA A 35 8.14 -3.98 7.44
C ALA A 35 8.05 -4.98 6.29
N ASN A 36 7.26 -4.61 5.27
CA ASN A 36 7.38 -5.14 3.92
C ASN A 36 8.09 -4.07 3.10
N LEU A 37 9.31 -4.36 2.65
CA LEU A 37 10.15 -3.41 1.93
C LEU A 37 10.36 -3.87 0.49
N CYS A 38 10.54 -2.93 -0.43
CA CYS A 38 10.90 -3.27 -1.81
C CYS A 38 11.76 -2.19 -2.45
N TYR A 39 12.52 -2.59 -3.49
CA TYR A 39 13.22 -1.67 -4.37
C TYR A 39 12.35 -1.41 -5.60
N PRO A 40 12.00 -0.15 -5.95
CA PRO A 40 11.11 0.16 -7.07
C PRO A 40 11.73 -0.25 -8.40
N VAL A 41 11.09 -1.17 -9.12
CA VAL A 41 11.49 -1.55 -10.47
C VAL A 41 10.91 -0.55 -11.46
N GLN A 42 11.80 -0.01 -12.30
CA GLN A 42 11.50 0.96 -13.36
C GLN A 42 12.25 0.59 -14.64
N ALA A 43 11.66 0.87 -15.79
CA ALA A 43 12.25 0.60 -17.12
C ALA A 43 11.69 1.60 -18.14
N PHE A 44 12.48 2.60 -18.46
CA PHE A 44 12.09 3.68 -19.36
C PHE A 44 12.44 3.37 -20.84
N ASP A 45 13.41 2.49 -21.09
CA ASP A 45 13.67 1.99 -22.45
C ASP A 45 12.64 0.91 -22.81
N PRO A 46 11.80 1.13 -23.84
CA PRO A 46 10.78 0.17 -24.24
C PRO A 46 11.32 -1.21 -24.67
N ALA A 47 12.59 -1.28 -25.06
CA ALA A 47 13.23 -2.50 -25.53
C ALA A 47 14.08 -3.21 -24.47
N GLU A 48 14.22 -2.63 -23.27
CA GLU A 48 15.02 -3.22 -22.19
C GLU A 48 14.41 -4.54 -21.73
N PRO A 49 15.12 -5.67 -21.81
CA PRO A 49 14.64 -6.94 -21.27
C PRO A 49 14.83 -7.00 -19.76
N TYR A 50 14.01 -7.81 -19.10
CA TYR A 50 14.04 -7.99 -17.63
C TYR A 50 15.42 -8.35 -17.11
N GLU A 51 16.14 -9.26 -17.78
CA GLU A 51 17.44 -9.77 -17.36
C GLU A 51 18.55 -8.71 -17.35
N LYS A 52 18.36 -7.61 -18.07
CA LYS A 52 19.31 -6.48 -18.10
C LYS A 52 18.90 -5.30 -17.23
N ASN A 53 17.67 -5.31 -16.72
CA ASN A 53 17.17 -4.19 -15.95
C ASN A 53 17.85 -4.11 -14.57
N GLU A 54 18.54 -3.00 -14.33
CA GLU A 54 19.33 -2.78 -13.12
C GLU A 54 18.45 -2.73 -11.86
N SER A 55 17.28 -2.09 -11.92
CA SER A 55 16.38 -1.99 -10.77
C SER A 55 15.80 -3.34 -10.39
N ALA A 56 15.49 -4.21 -11.36
CA ALA A 56 15.09 -5.59 -11.09
C ALA A 56 16.22 -6.39 -10.41
N ARG A 57 17.49 -6.22 -10.87
CA ARG A 57 18.65 -6.86 -10.21
C ARG A 57 18.85 -6.37 -8.78
N LYS A 58 18.61 -5.08 -8.52
CA LYS A 58 18.65 -4.53 -7.17
C LYS A 58 17.55 -5.13 -6.28
N LEU A 59 16.32 -5.25 -6.80
CA LEU A 59 15.23 -5.92 -6.07
C LEU A 59 15.59 -7.37 -5.73
N GLU A 60 16.08 -8.15 -6.69
CA GLU A 60 16.49 -9.55 -6.45
C GLU A 60 17.63 -9.67 -5.44
N ARG A 61 18.59 -8.74 -5.49
CA ARG A 61 19.66 -8.70 -4.49
C ARG A 61 19.11 -8.36 -3.11
N PHE A 62 18.25 -7.35 -3.01
CA PHE A 62 17.63 -6.96 -1.75
C PHE A 62 16.82 -8.10 -1.14
N TYR A 63 16.08 -8.86 -1.96
CA TYR A 63 15.37 -10.06 -1.54
C TYR A 63 16.32 -11.12 -0.94
N ARG A 64 17.44 -11.41 -1.59
CA ARG A 64 18.42 -12.37 -1.06
C ARG A 64 19.04 -11.93 0.26
N ASP A 65 19.27 -10.62 0.40
CA ASP A 65 19.93 -10.05 1.56
C ASP A 65 18.99 -9.98 2.79
N TRP A 66 17.70 -9.68 2.59
CA TRP A 66 16.82 -9.24 3.68
C TRP A 66 15.49 -9.98 3.82
N HIS A 67 15.06 -10.82 2.86
CA HIS A 67 13.77 -11.49 3.00
C HIS A 67 13.78 -12.47 4.17
N HIS A 68 12.81 -12.31 5.09
CA HIS A 68 12.70 -13.00 6.37
C HIS A 68 13.81 -12.68 7.40
N ALA A 69 14.61 -11.64 7.20
CA ALA A 69 15.53 -11.15 8.21
C ALA A 69 14.82 -10.65 9.47
N ALA A 70 15.62 -10.39 10.53
CA ALA A 70 15.11 -9.91 11.82
C ALA A 70 13.95 -10.78 12.38
N GLU A 71 14.15 -12.11 12.40
CA GLU A 71 13.16 -13.09 12.88
C GLU A 71 11.82 -13.02 12.10
N GLY A 72 11.87 -12.75 10.79
CA GLY A 72 10.73 -12.64 9.91
C GLY A 72 9.97 -11.31 10.01
N ARG A 73 10.49 -10.34 10.75
CA ARG A 73 9.91 -8.98 10.82
C ARG A 73 10.08 -8.22 9.52
N ILE A 74 11.17 -8.46 8.79
CA ILE A 74 11.41 -7.89 7.46
C ILE A 74 10.96 -8.89 6.40
N ARG A 75 10.09 -8.45 5.51
CA ARG A 75 9.71 -9.16 4.29
C ARG A 75 10.08 -8.29 3.10
N VAL A 76 10.47 -8.91 2.01
CA VAL A 76 10.72 -8.19 0.76
C VAL A 76 9.61 -8.56 -0.22
N ASP A 77 8.89 -7.57 -0.68
CA ASP A 77 7.87 -7.71 -1.71
C ASP A 77 8.49 -7.44 -3.10
N GLY A 78 7.95 -8.05 -4.14
CA GLY A 78 8.19 -7.61 -5.51
C GLY A 78 7.57 -6.23 -5.72
N CYS A 79 8.13 -5.48 -6.66
CA CYS A 79 7.71 -4.09 -6.82
C CYS A 79 7.80 -3.65 -8.27
N LEU A 80 6.73 -3.02 -8.75
CA LEU A 80 6.73 -2.15 -9.92
C LEU A 80 6.39 -0.74 -9.45
N HIS A 81 7.14 0.26 -9.88
CA HIS A 81 6.82 1.63 -9.48
C HIS A 81 5.39 1.98 -9.94
N ALA A 82 5.14 1.98 -11.24
CA ALA A 82 3.82 2.18 -11.86
C ALA A 82 3.85 1.65 -13.29
N GLU A 83 2.69 1.56 -13.95
CA GLU A 83 2.61 1.08 -15.34
C GLU A 83 3.32 2.02 -16.33
N TYR A 84 3.31 3.35 -16.09
CA TYR A 84 3.93 4.33 -16.98
C TYR A 84 5.46 4.44 -16.81
N THR A 85 6.00 3.90 -15.75
CA THR A 85 7.45 3.86 -15.48
C THR A 85 8.08 2.53 -15.79
N CYS A 86 7.32 1.57 -16.32
CA CYS A 86 7.79 0.22 -16.60
C CYS A 86 7.39 -0.19 -18.01
N ASN A 87 8.33 -0.77 -18.76
CA ASN A 87 8.00 -1.41 -20.02
C ASN A 87 7.37 -2.80 -19.80
N PRO A 88 6.64 -3.36 -20.80
CA PRO A 88 5.96 -4.65 -20.67
C PRO A 88 6.88 -5.83 -20.35
N HIS A 89 8.11 -5.84 -20.89
CA HIS A 89 9.07 -6.94 -20.68
C HIS A 89 9.53 -7.01 -19.23
N VAL A 90 9.85 -5.85 -18.64
CA VAL A 90 10.30 -5.76 -17.25
C VAL A 90 9.14 -5.98 -16.30
N ALA A 91 7.95 -5.48 -16.61
CA ALA A 91 6.76 -5.70 -15.79
C ALA A 91 6.38 -7.20 -15.72
N ALA A 92 6.29 -7.88 -16.88
CA ALA A 92 6.00 -9.31 -16.94
C ALA A 92 7.12 -10.17 -16.30
N GLY A 93 8.39 -9.77 -16.50
CA GLY A 93 9.54 -10.44 -15.87
C GLY A 93 9.51 -10.33 -14.35
N THR A 94 9.20 -9.15 -13.81
CA THR A 94 9.05 -8.94 -12.36
C THR A 94 7.88 -9.77 -11.80
N ALA A 95 6.74 -9.81 -12.49
CA ALA A 95 5.60 -10.63 -12.10
C ALA A 95 5.97 -12.14 -12.09
N ALA A 96 6.70 -12.60 -13.12
CA ALA A 96 7.17 -13.98 -13.18
C ALA A 96 8.15 -14.30 -12.02
N TRP A 97 9.05 -13.38 -11.71
CA TRP A 97 9.96 -13.52 -10.58
C TRP A 97 9.22 -13.60 -9.24
N CYS A 98 8.19 -12.78 -9.04
CA CYS A 98 7.35 -12.84 -7.85
C CYS A 98 6.68 -14.21 -7.69
N ARG A 99 6.10 -14.76 -8.77
CA ARG A 99 5.49 -16.10 -8.75
C ARG A 99 6.50 -17.18 -8.40
N GLN A 100 7.70 -17.14 -8.98
CA GLN A 100 8.75 -18.13 -8.74
C GLN A 100 9.24 -18.13 -7.30
N ASN A 101 9.29 -16.96 -6.65
CA ASN A 101 9.78 -16.81 -5.29
C ASN A 101 8.68 -16.78 -4.23
N GLY A 102 7.40 -16.86 -4.62
CA GLY A 102 6.27 -16.83 -3.71
C GLY A 102 6.13 -15.51 -2.95
N VAL A 103 6.58 -14.40 -3.53
CA VAL A 103 6.50 -13.06 -2.91
C VAL A 103 5.32 -12.27 -3.46
N ARG A 104 4.87 -11.31 -2.68
CA ARG A 104 3.77 -10.40 -3.01
C ARG A 104 4.27 -9.33 -4.00
N MET A 105 3.33 -8.66 -4.66
CA MET A 105 3.61 -7.50 -5.51
C MET A 105 3.14 -6.21 -4.83
N HIS A 106 3.88 -5.12 -5.00
CA HIS A 106 3.49 -3.76 -4.63
C HIS A 106 3.59 -2.85 -5.86
N ILE A 107 2.57 -2.01 -6.11
CA ILE A 107 2.50 -1.13 -7.28
C ILE A 107 1.69 0.13 -6.94
N HIS A 108 2.05 1.30 -7.53
CA HIS A 108 1.12 2.44 -7.62
C HIS A 108 0.22 2.22 -8.83
N LEU A 109 -1.09 2.38 -8.66
CA LEU A 109 -2.07 2.02 -9.68
C LEU A 109 -3.13 3.11 -9.84
N SER A 110 -3.28 3.61 -11.07
CA SER A 110 -4.33 4.59 -11.45
C SER A 110 -4.43 5.75 -10.44
N GLU A 111 -3.30 6.33 -10.08
CA GLU A 111 -3.23 7.41 -9.10
C GLU A 111 -3.82 8.70 -9.67
N THR A 112 -3.34 9.12 -10.84
CA THR A 112 -3.75 10.36 -11.48
C THR A 112 -4.60 10.12 -12.72
N LYS A 113 -5.45 11.10 -13.05
CA LYS A 113 -6.24 11.01 -14.28
C LYS A 113 -5.37 10.96 -15.52
N SER A 114 -4.27 11.70 -15.55
CA SER A 114 -3.33 11.72 -16.67
C SER A 114 -2.69 10.36 -16.90
N GLU A 115 -2.26 9.68 -15.85
CA GLU A 115 -1.74 8.30 -15.90
C GLU A 115 -2.78 7.36 -16.51
N HIS A 116 -3.99 7.37 -15.95
CA HIS A 116 -5.09 6.52 -16.40
C HIS A 116 -5.42 6.73 -17.89
N ASP A 117 -5.63 7.99 -18.30
CA ASP A 117 -5.99 8.34 -19.67
C ASP A 117 -4.85 7.99 -20.66
N THR A 118 -3.58 8.25 -20.28
CA THR A 118 -2.41 7.94 -21.11
C THR A 118 -2.25 6.43 -21.33
N CYS A 119 -2.53 5.62 -20.29
CA CYS A 119 -2.51 4.16 -20.43
C CYS A 119 -3.58 3.68 -21.42
N ILE A 120 -4.80 4.24 -21.33
CA ILE A 120 -5.87 3.92 -22.28
C ILE A 120 -5.49 4.35 -23.70
N GLU A 121 -4.95 5.54 -23.89
CA GLU A 121 -4.52 6.03 -25.18
C GLU A 121 -3.43 5.15 -25.80
N LYS A 122 -2.46 4.73 -24.98
CA LYS A 122 -1.29 3.97 -25.46
C LYS A 122 -1.59 2.49 -25.68
N TYR A 123 -2.37 1.87 -24.81
CA TYR A 123 -2.55 0.41 -24.79
C TYR A 123 -4.00 -0.04 -25.04
N GLY A 124 -4.95 0.91 -25.15
CA GLY A 124 -6.38 0.59 -25.27
C GLY A 124 -6.99 -0.04 -24.03
N LYS A 125 -6.33 0.08 -22.86
CA LYS A 125 -6.69 -0.57 -21.60
C LYS A 125 -6.43 0.37 -20.42
N THR A 126 -7.22 0.19 -19.35
CA THR A 126 -6.94 0.85 -18.07
C THR A 126 -5.64 0.32 -17.47
N PRO A 127 -4.97 1.05 -16.56
CA PRO A 127 -3.79 0.56 -15.86
C PRO A 127 -4.01 -0.81 -15.20
N ALA A 128 -5.15 -1.01 -14.55
CA ALA A 128 -5.47 -2.29 -13.91
C ALA A 128 -5.58 -3.43 -14.92
N ALA A 129 -6.33 -3.24 -16.00
CA ALA A 129 -6.47 -4.24 -17.05
C ALA A 129 -5.13 -4.54 -17.75
N TRP A 130 -4.32 -3.50 -17.98
CA TRP A 130 -3.00 -3.66 -18.58
C TRP A 130 -2.03 -4.43 -17.69
N MET A 131 -1.94 -4.10 -16.41
CA MET A 131 -1.09 -4.81 -15.45
C MET A 131 -1.54 -6.27 -15.24
N ASN A 132 -2.84 -6.52 -15.28
CA ASN A 132 -3.35 -7.89 -15.24
C ASN A 132 -2.90 -8.73 -16.45
N ASP A 133 -2.92 -8.18 -17.65
CA ASP A 133 -2.44 -8.88 -18.84
C ASP A 133 -0.97 -9.27 -18.76
N LEU A 134 -0.17 -8.48 -18.04
CA LEU A 134 1.25 -8.74 -17.80
C LEU A 134 1.48 -9.70 -16.62
N GLY A 135 0.41 -10.21 -15.99
CA GLY A 135 0.49 -11.17 -14.90
C GLY A 135 0.84 -10.57 -13.53
N VAL A 136 0.75 -9.24 -13.38
CA VAL A 136 1.09 -8.54 -12.12
C VAL A 136 0.18 -8.96 -10.98
N PHE A 137 -1.09 -9.27 -11.28
CA PHE A 137 -2.10 -9.69 -10.29
C PHE A 137 -2.21 -11.23 -10.14
N ASP A 138 -1.29 -12.00 -10.70
CA ASP A 138 -1.24 -13.46 -10.51
C ASP A 138 -0.59 -13.88 -9.19
N VAL A 139 -0.11 -12.92 -8.40
CA VAL A 139 0.37 -13.07 -7.03
C VAL A 139 -0.42 -12.12 -6.12
N PRO A 140 -0.46 -12.33 -4.79
CA PRO A 140 -1.05 -11.37 -3.89
C PRO A 140 -0.45 -9.98 -4.11
N CYS A 141 -1.29 -8.98 -4.39
CA CYS A 141 -0.85 -7.65 -4.78
C CYS A 141 -1.40 -6.58 -3.84
N ALA A 142 -0.57 -5.58 -3.54
CA ALA A 142 -0.92 -4.34 -2.87
C ALA A 142 -0.84 -3.20 -3.90
N ALA A 143 -2.00 -2.61 -4.23
CA ALA A 143 -2.12 -1.52 -5.19
C ALA A 143 -2.39 -0.21 -4.47
N ALA A 144 -1.43 0.73 -4.52
CA ALA A 144 -1.55 2.03 -3.90
C ALA A 144 -2.38 2.98 -4.76
N HIS A 145 -3.11 3.88 -4.08
CA HIS A 145 -3.96 4.94 -4.60
C HIS A 145 -5.28 4.46 -5.20
N CYS A 146 -5.29 3.80 -6.34
CA CYS A 146 -6.50 3.32 -7.04
C CYS A 146 -7.59 4.39 -7.17
N VAL A 147 -7.21 5.66 -7.46
CA VAL A 147 -8.11 6.80 -7.51
C VAL A 147 -9.04 6.73 -8.72
N TRP A 148 -8.49 6.34 -9.88
CA TRP A 148 -9.17 6.37 -11.18
C TRP A 148 -9.60 4.98 -11.67
N VAL A 149 -9.74 4.00 -10.75
CA VAL A 149 -10.23 2.66 -11.10
C VAL A 149 -11.71 2.69 -11.48
N THR A 150 -12.05 2.07 -12.60
CA THR A 150 -13.42 1.93 -13.11
C THR A 150 -14.19 0.85 -12.35
N ALA A 151 -15.48 0.65 -12.63
CA ALA A 151 -16.26 -0.46 -12.08
C ALA A 151 -15.71 -1.83 -12.55
N GLU A 152 -15.28 -1.90 -13.81
CA GLU A 152 -14.66 -3.09 -14.39
C GLU A 152 -13.30 -3.39 -13.74
N ASP A 153 -12.49 -2.34 -13.47
CA ASP A 153 -11.24 -2.49 -12.74
C ASP A 153 -11.46 -3.01 -11.32
N ARG A 154 -12.47 -2.48 -10.59
CA ARG A 154 -12.81 -2.98 -9.25
C ARG A 154 -13.24 -4.44 -9.27
N ALA A 155 -14.04 -4.84 -10.26
CA ALA A 155 -14.41 -6.24 -10.44
C ALA A 155 -13.18 -7.14 -10.66
N LEU A 156 -12.22 -6.68 -11.46
CA LEU A 156 -10.94 -7.35 -11.71
C LEU A 156 -10.08 -7.43 -10.42
N LEU A 157 -9.92 -6.32 -9.71
CA LEU A 157 -9.16 -6.28 -8.45
C LEU A 157 -9.74 -7.26 -7.41
N ARG A 158 -11.08 -7.33 -7.31
CA ARG A 158 -11.76 -8.30 -6.45
C ARG A 158 -11.50 -9.74 -6.90
N GLU A 159 -11.66 -10.06 -8.18
CA GLU A 159 -11.41 -11.40 -8.74
C GLU A 159 -9.99 -11.87 -8.45
N LYS A 160 -9.02 -10.98 -8.61
CA LYS A 160 -7.59 -11.24 -8.39
C LYS A 160 -7.17 -11.12 -6.93
N ASN A 161 -8.09 -10.82 -6.02
CA ASN A 161 -7.80 -10.62 -4.59
C ASN A 161 -6.69 -9.57 -4.34
N VAL A 162 -6.69 -8.50 -5.11
CA VAL A 162 -5.79 -7.36 -4.94
C VAL A 162 -6.24 -6.55 -3.74
N SER A 163 -5.31 -6.19 -2.86
CA SER A 163 -5.57 -5.25 -1.77
C SER A 163 -5.24 -3.83 -2.20
N VAL A 164 -6.06 -2.86 -1.82
CA VAL A 164 -5.88 -1.44 -2.14
C VAL A 164 -5.29 -0.70 -0.94
N ILE A 165 -4.37 0.22 -1.17
CA ILE A 165 -3.85 1.15 -0.16
C ILE A 165 -4.45 2.53 -0.44
N HIS A 166 -5.31 3.00 0.47
CA HIS A 166 -5.87 4.34 0.40
C HIS A 166 -4.95 5.33 1.09
N ASN A 167 -4.51 6.36 0.36
CA ASN A 167 -3.61 7.41 0.84
C ASN A 167 -4.33 8.78 0.78
N PRO A 168 -5.29 9.05 1.68
CA PRO A 168 -6.20 10.19 1.51
C PRO A 168 -5.49 11.55 1.49
N THR A 169 -4.54 11.80 2.39
CA THR A 169 -3.79 13.06 2.43
C THR A 169 -2.97 13.26 1.16
N SER A 170 -2.20 12.26 0.74
CA SER A 170 -1.41 12.33 -0.49
C SER A 170 -2.29 12.59 -1.72
N ASN A 171 -3.36 11.81 -1.90
CA ASN A 171 -4.27 11.97 -3.03
C ASN A 171 -4.86 13.37 -3.13
N MET A 172 -5.21 13.99 -2.00
CA MET A 172 -5.74 15.36 -1.97
C MET A 172 -4.63 16.40 -2.17
N LYS A 173 -3.51 16.26 -1.48
CA LYS A 173 -2.39 17.20 -1.57
C LYS A 173 -1.84 17.30 -3.00
N LEU A 174 -1.69 16.17 -3.67
CA LEU A 174 -1.18 16.12 -5.04
C LEU A 174 -2.25 16.35 -6.11
N GLY A 175 -3.53 16.48 -5.70
CA GLY A 175 -4.63 16.67 -6.63
C GLY A 175 -4.96 15.45 -7.46
N SER A 176 -4.60 14.26 -7.00
CA SER A 176 -4.88 12.98 -7.69
C SER A 176 -6.38 12.70 -7.74
N GLY A 177 -7.14 13.05 -6.70
CA GLY A 177 -8.59 12.90 -6.62
C GLY A 177 -9.05 12.06 -5.44
N PHE A 178 -10.28 11.53 -5.54
CA PHE A 178 -10.92 10.74 -4.48
C PHE A 178 -11.05 9.28 -4.92
N ALA A 179 -10.29 8.38 -4.29
CA ALA A 179 -10.43 6.96 -4.53
C ALA A 179 -11.85 6.46 -4.17
N PRO A 180 -12.45 5.52 -4.90
CA PRO A 180 -13.82 5.04 -4.66
C PRO A 180 -13.85 4.05 -3.48
N VAL A 181 -13.37 4.47 -2.30
CA VAL A 181 -13.22 3.61 -1.11
C VAL A 181 -14.52 2.97 -0.65
N PRO A 182 -15.66 3.70 -0.58
CA PRO A 182 -16.93 3.07 -0.21
C PRO A 182 -17.33 1.94 -1.15
N GLU A 183 -17.15 2.11 -2.46
CA GLU A 183 -17.44 1.10 -3.47
C GLU A 183 -16.49 -0.09 -3.36
N LEU A 184 -15.19 0.14 -3.18
CA LEU A 184 -14.18 -0.92 -2.99
C LEU A 184 -14.52 -1.81 -1.79
N LEU A 185 -14.86 -1.20 -0.65
CA LEU A 185 -15.24 -1.91 0.57
C LEU A 185 -16.57 -2.67 0.42
N ALA A 186 -17.59 -2.02 -0.19
CA ALA A 186 -18.89 -2.65 -0.44
C ALA A 186 -18.79 -3.84 -1.40
N GLU A 187 -17.84 -3.84 -2.32
CA GLU A 187 -17.54 -4.94 -3.24
C GLU A 187 -16.65 -6.03 -2.60
N GLY A 188 -16.25 -5.88 -1.33
CA GLY A 188 -15.46 -6.85 -0.57
C GLY A 188 -13.96 -6.82 -0.86
N ILE A 189 -13.45 -5.76 -1.49
CA ILE A 189 -12.02 -5.56 -1.71
C ILE A 189 -11.38 -5.14 -0.39
N ASN A 190 -10.23 -5.74 -0.07
CA ASN A 190 -9.47 -5.36 1.11
C ASN A 190 -8.85 -3.97 0.90
N VAL A 191 -9.26 -2.99 1.68
CA VAL A 191 -8.70 -1.63 1.66
C VAL A 191 -7.97 -1.36 2.96
N ALA A 192 -6.70 -0.98 2.87
CA ALA A 192 -5.87 -0.53 3.99
C ALA A 192 -5.57 0.96 3.87
N LEU A 193 -5.13 1.58 4.96
CA LEU A 193 -4.65 2.96 4.97
C LEU A 193 -3.14 3.03 4.80
N GLY A 194 -2.68 4.11 4.14
CA GLY A 194 -1.29 4.49 4.03
C GLY A 194 -1.12 5.99 4.11
N THR A 195 0.05 6.42 4.58
CA THR A 195 0.43 7.84 4.61
C THR A 195 1.03 8.30 3.30
N ASP A 196 1.49 7.36 2.45
CA ASP A 196 2.46 7.67 1.40
C ASP A 196 3.76 8.24 1.99
N GLY A 197 4.70 8.67 1.17
CA GLY A 197 5.93 9.29 1.63
C GLY A 197 5.73 10.69 2.21
N ALA A 198 6.63 11.12 3.12
CA ALA A 198 6.56 12.44 3.73
C ALA A 198 6.59 13.61 2.72
N ALA A 199 7.17 13.41 1.52
CA ALA A 199 7.13 14.41 0.45
C ALA A 199 5.72 14.62 -0.11
N SER A 200 4.93 13.55 -0.18
CA SER A 200 3.55 13.57 -0.70
C SER A 200 2.51 13.91 0.36
N ASN A 201 2.82 13.74 1.65
CA ASN A 201 1.90 13.93 2.77
C ASN A 201 2.27 15.14 3.65
N ASN A 202 3.53 15.32 4.00
CA ASN A 202 4.19 16.18 4.98
C ASN A 202 4.44 15.52 6.35
N ASN A 203 3.75 14.44 6.69
CA ASN A 203 3.98 13.66 7.89
C ASN A 203 3.76 12.15 7.63
N LEU A 204 4.00 11.33 8.67
CA LEU A 204 3.78 9.88 8.66
C LEU A 204 2.82 9.47 9.80
N ASN A 205 1.82 10.32 10.05
CA ASN A 205 0.87 10.17 11.15
C ASN A 205 -0.37 9.38 10.72
N MET A 206 -0.40 8.09 11.02
CA MET A 206 -1.55 7.22 10.70
C MET A 206 -2.84 7.63 11.40
N LEU A 207 -2.79 8.30 12.56
CA LEU A 207 -3.99 8.79 13.26
C LEU A 207 -4.65 9.93 12.49
N GLU A 208 -3.86 10.75 11.80
CA GLU A 208 -4.37 11.80 10.91
C GLU A 208 -5.03 11.20 9.67
N GLU A 209 -4.42 10.18 9.06
CA GLU A 209 -5.02 9.44 7.95
C GLU A 209 -6.35 8.77 8.34
N LEU A 210 -6.42 8.18 9.54
CA LEU A 210 -7.67 7.64 10.10
C LEU A 210 -8.76 8.70 10.19
N HIS A 211 -8.43 9.85 10.78
CA HIS A 211 -9.39 10.96 10.92
C HIS A 211 -9.89 11.42 9.55
N LEU A 212 -8.96 11.67 8.63
CA LEU A 212 -9.31 12.15 7.30
C LEU A 212 -10.13 11.13 6.51
N ALA A 213 -9.75 9.85 6.52
CA ALA A 213 -10.50 8.79 5.85
C ALA A 213 -11.94 8.69 6.37
N ALA A 214 -12.15 8.86 7.68
CA ALA A 214 -13.48 8.79 8.31
C ALA A 214 -14.42 9.92 7.87
N ILE A 215 -13.91 11.10 7.50
CA ILE A 215 -14.75 12.27 7.17
C ILE A 215 -14.74 12.63 5.69
N LEU A 216 -13.71 12.24 4.94
CA LEU A 216 -13.53 12.62 3.54
C LEU A 216 -14.72 12.21 2.68
N HIS A 217 -15.06 10.92 2.72
CA HIS A 217 -16.14 10.39 1.88
C HIS A 217 -17.51 10.84 2.35
N ASN A 218 -17.70 11.09 3.64
CA ASN A 218 -18.94 11.65 4.18
C ASN A 218 -19.24 13.01 3.55
N GLY A 219 -18.24 13.90 3.51
CA GLY A 219 -18.38 15.21 2.88
C GLY A 219 -18.52 15.12 1.35
N TYR A 220 -17.70 14.31 0.71
CA TYR A 220 -17.71 14.17 -0.75
C TYR A 220 -19.00 13.56 -1.30
N ARG A 221 -19.61 12.60 -0.58
CA ARG A 221 -20.84 11.90 -0.99
C ARG A 221 -22.12 12.49 -0.38
N HIS A 222 -22.00 13.49 0.48
CA HIS A 222 -23.14 14.08 1.22
C HIS A 222 -23.91 13.04 2.06
N ASP A 223 -23.21 12.04 2.63
CA ASP A 223 -23.75 10.99 3.46
C ASP A 223 -22.86 10.75 4.68
N ALA A 224 -23.33 11.14 5.85
CA ALA A 224 -22.56 11.04 7.11
C ALA A 224 -22.33 9.60 7.62
N ALA A 225 -22.96 8.60 7.01
CA ALA A 225 -22.89 7.20 7.43
C ALA A 225 -22.16 6.30 6.41
N ILE A 226 -21.63 6.88 5.32
CA ILE A 226 -21.10 6.08 4.20
C ILE A 226 -19.84 5.29 4.56
N LEU A 227 -19.04 5.80 5.50
CA LEU A 227 -17.82 5.13 5.97
C LEU A 227 -17.74 5.18 7.51
N PRO A 228 -18.27 4.17 8.21
CA PRO A 228 -18.26 4.10 9.68
C PRO A 228 -16.83 4.06 10.25
N ALA A 229 -16.62 4.73 11.40
CA ALA A 229 -15.30 4.82 12.04
C ALA A 229 -14.68 3.44 12.35
N ALA A 230 -15.48 2.45 12.76
CA ALA A 230 -15.00 1.09 12.99
C ALA A 230 -14.39 0.48 11.71
N GLN A 231 -14.99 0.70 10.54
CA GLN A 231 -14.46 0.21 9.28
C GLN A 231 -13.14 0.91 8.90
N VAL A 232 -13.01 2.20 9.21
CA VAL A 232 -11.74 2.95 9.02
C VAL A 232 -10.65 2.45 9.96
N LEU A 233 -11.01 2.08 11.19
CA LEU A 233 -10.08 1.46 12.12
C LEU A 233 -9.58 0.10 11.59
N ASP A 234 -10.46 -0.71 11.01
CA ASP A 234 -10.08 -1.96 10.35
C ASP A 234 -9.09 -1.72 9.20
N MET A 235 -9.28 -0.65 8.42
CA MET A 235 -8.35 -0.27 7.34
C MET A 235 -6.93 0.02 7.85
N ALA A 236 -6.79 0.62 9.03
CA ALA A 236 -5.49 0.92 9.64
C ALA A 236 -4.88 -0.25 10.41
N THR A 237 -5.61 -1.32 10.67
CA THR A 237 -5.21 -2.43 11.53
C THR A 237 -5.25 -3.78 10.79
N ILE A 238 -6.36 -4.50 10.90
CA ILE A 238 -6.47 -5.86 10.37
C ILE A 238 -6.36 -5.92 8.84
N ASN A 239 -6.87 -4.91 8.13
CA ASN A 239 -6.75 -4.85 6.67
C ASN A 239 -5.32 -4.59 6.22
N GLY A 240 -4.58 -3.74 6.96
CA GLY A 240 -3.15 -3.52 6.74
C GLY A 240 -2.34 -4.80 6.95
N ALA A 241 -2.61 -5.53 8.03
CA ALA A 241 -1.98 -6.82 8.31
C ALA A 241 -2.25 -7.84 7.19
N LYS A 242 -3.51 -7.96 6.76
CA LYS A 242 -3.91 -8.82 5.64
C LYS A 242 -3.22 -8.44 4.33
N LEU A 243 -3.15 -7.13 4.03
CA LEU A 243 -2.44 -6.61 2.87
C LEU A 243 -0.96 -7.01 2.88
N GLN A 244 -0.30 -6.97 4.04
CA GLN A 244 1.08 -7.38 4.21
C GLN A 244 1.28 -8.90 4.26
N GLY A 245 0.20 -9.68 4.25
CA GLY A 245 0.26 -11.14 4.43
C GLY A 245 0.65 -11.56 5.85
N ARG A 246 0.33 -10.76 6.86
CA ARG A 246 0.68 -11.00 8.28
C ARG A 246 -0.57 -11.41 9.06
N ASP A 247 -0.88 -12.71 9.05
CA ASP A 247 -2.09 -13.23 9.71
C ASP A 247 -1.98 -13.25 11.25
N ASP A 248 -0.76 -13.08 11.77
CA ASP A 248 -0.43 -13.10 13.20
C ASP A 248 -0.44 -11.71 13.86
N THR A 249 -0.94 -10.67 13.17
CA THR A 249 -1.01 -9.28 13.66
C THR A 249 -2.35 -8.64 13.32
N GLY A 250 -2.52 -7.34 13.62
CA GLY A 250 -3.67 -6.53 13.21
C GLY A 250 -4.89 -6.60 14.13
N ALA A 251 -4.90 -7.49 15.13
CA ALA A 251 -5.96 -7.56 16.13
C ALA A 251 -5.41 -8.01 17.49
N ILE A 252 -6.07 -7.63 18.57
CA ILE A 252 -5.75 -8.06 19.93
C ILE A 252 -6.50 -9.37 20.20
N GLU A 253 -5.85 -10.48 19.89
CA GLU A 253 -6.40 -11.84 20.03
C GLU A 253 -5.37 -12.80 20.62
N ALA A 254 -5.82 -13.82 21.36
CA ALA A 254 -4.94 -14.85 21.88
C ALA A 254 -4.23 -15.59 20.75
N GLY A 255 -2.90 -15.69 20.82
CA GLY A 255 -2.06 -16.33 19.82
C GLY A 255 -1.49 -15.38 18.76
N LYS A 256 -1.97 -14.15 18.68
CA LYS A 256 -1.37 -13.10 17.83
C LYS A 256 -0.19 -12.42 18.53
N ARG A 257 0.65 -11.76 17.75
CA ARG A 257 1.77 -10.96 18.27
C ARG A 257 1.25 -9.70 18.96
N ALA A 258 1.88 -9.34 20.05
CA ALA A 258 1.51 -8.18 20.88
C ALA A 258 2.08 -6.86 20.30
N ASP A 259 1.71 -6.52 19.08
CA ASP A 259 1.99 -5.21 18.49
C ASP A 259 0.87 -4.26 18.92
N ILE A 260 1.05 -3.64 20.09
CA ILE A 260 -0.01 -2.89 20.78
C ILE A 260 0.43 -1.45 20.98
N MET A 261 -0.46 -0.53 20.64
CA MET A 261 -0.37 0.90 20.95
C MET A 261 -1.34 1.23 22.10
N ALA A 262 -0.91 2.08 23.00
CA ALA A 262 -1.79 2.65 24.04
C ALA A 262 -1.90 4.16 23.86
N ILE A 263 -3.12 4.69 23.94
CA ILE A 263 -3.40 6.13 23.84
C ILE A 263 -3.86 6.62 25.21
N ASP A 264 -3.19 7.67 25.73
CA ASP A 264 -3.62 8.35 26.95
C ASP A 264 -4.79 9.30 26.62
N LEU A 265 -5.99 8.92 27.04
CA LEU A 265 -7.21 9.69 26.82
C LEU A 265 -7.38 10.87 27.79
N SER A 266 -6.45 11.09 28.74
CA SER A 266 -6.53 12.22 29.68
C SER A 266 -6.10 13.57 29.11
N ALA A 267 -5.52 13.57 27.89
CA ALA A 267 -5.07 14.79 27.23
C ALA A 267 -6.26 15.74 26.93
N PRO A 268 -6.12 17.07 27.16
CA PRO A 268 -7.24 18.02 27.07
C PRO A 268 -8.00 18.01 25.74
N HIS A 269 -7.32 17.72 24.61
CA HIS A 269 -7.94 17.65 23.28
C HIS A 269 -8.71 16.33 23.03
N LEU A 270 -8.60 15.35 23.93
CA LEU A 270 -9.34 14.09 23.88
C LEU A 270 -10.49 14.03 24.90
N VAL A 271 -10.71 15.10 25.68
CA VAL A 271 -11.75 15.17 26.73
C VAL A 271 -12.85 16.17 26.30
N PRO A 272 -14.15 15.85 26.53
CA PRO A 272 -14.68 14.61 27.07
C PRO A 272 -14.75 13.48 26.04
N HIS A 273 -14.50 12.26 26.46
CA HIS A 273 -14.82 11.06 25.68
C HIS A 273 -15.99 10.36 26.35
N LEU A 274 -17.08 10.17 25.61
CA LEU A 274 -18.33 9.61 26.12
C LEU A 274 -18.47 8.12 25.81
N ASP A 275 -17.81 7.70 24.73
CA ASP A 275 -17.75 6.32 24.26
C ASP A 275 -16.37 6.06 23.66
N THR A 276 -15.85 4.87 23.85
CA THR A 276 -14.56 4.42 23.30
C THR A 276 -14.74 3.42 22.14
N ALA A 277 -16.01 3.19 21.73
CA ALA A 277 -16.37 2.29 20.64
C ALA A 277 -16.49 3.01 19.28
#